data_5a12cf8627cc1ab651ce524e047635a4
#
_entry.id   5a12cf8627cc1ab651ce524e047635a4
#
_cell.length_a   1.000
_cell.length_b   1.000
_cell.length_c   1.000
_cell.angle_alpha   90.00
_cell.angle_beta   90.00
_cell.angle_gamma   90.00
#
_symmetry.space_group_name_H-M   'P 1'
#
loop_
_entity.id
_entity.type
_entity.pdbx_description
1 polymer ?
#
loop_
_entity_poly.entity_id
_entity_poly.type
_entity_poly.pdbx_seq_one_letter_code
_entity_poly.pdbx_strand_id
1 'polypeptide(L)'
;LGINVGALIGHSAVRLYVMGEDSQKREATDDEIKQMVEIVEMAMKHGALGVSSSYVDVDENFDPVPSRFSCIKEKMALAKAATITGRGVWQVVPYFIDMETQLKNIQELGDISLETGIMCTFQPVLSTPDAPKAERIMEALQKERDRGAKVFGQTMPRCFDLNMRLSETSMLLFGMPTWKSIM
;
A
#
# COMPACT_ATOMS: atom_id res chain seq x y z
N LEU A 1 10.86 21.90 14.05
CA LEU A 1 11.34 21.47 12.73
C LEU A 1 11.18 22.63 11.75
N GLY A 2 12.16 22.80 10.84
CA GLY A 2 12.14 23.84 9.80
C GLY A 2 11.25 23.50 8.58
N ILE A 3 10.52 22.36 8.64
CA ILE A 3 9.62 21.87 7.59
C ILE A 3 8.33 21.35 8.23
N ASN A 4 7.25 21.33 7.45
CA ASN A 4 6.02 20.65 7.83
C ASN A 4 6.19 19.14 7.69
N VAL A 5 5.71 18.38 8.68
CA VAL A 5 5.77 16.92 8.72
C VAL A 5 4.37 16.38 8.92
N GLY A 6 4.01 15.37 8.13
CA GLY A 6 2.77 14.60 8.29
C GLY A 6 3.08 13.11 8.29
N ALA A 7 2.26 12.32 8.96
CA ALA A 7 2.43 10.88 9.06
C ALA A 7 1.17 10.14 8.59
N LEU A 8 1.38 8.95 8.03
CA LEU A 8 0.33 7.98 7.76
C LEU A 8 0.39 6.88 8.83
N ILE A 9 -0.76 6.37 9.26
CA ILE A 9 -0.80 5.19 10.12
C ILE A 9 -0.57 3.94 9.29
N GLY A 10 0.31 3.05 9.75
CA GLY A 10 0.66 1.81 9.03
C GLY A 10 -0.40 0.73 9.20
N HIS A 11 -0.99 0.24 8.11
CA HIS A 11 -1.97 -0.83 8.11
C HIS A 11 -1.44 -2.12 8.76
N SER A 12 -0.22 -2.55 8.40
CA SER A 12 0.41 -3.72 9.02
C SER A 12 0.59 -3.56 10.52
N ALA A 13 0.95 -2.38 11.00
CA ALA A 13 1.11 -2.11 12.43
C ALA A 13 -0.22 -2.18 13.17
N VAL A 14 -1.30 -1.65 12.58
CA VAL A 14 -2.66 -1.74 13.14
C VAL A 14 -3.13 -3.18 13.22
N ARG A 15 -2.93 -3.97 12.14
CA ARG A 15 -3.25 -5.41 12.14
C ARG A 15 -2.47 -6.17 13.21
N LEU A 16 -1.16 -5.94 13.28
CA LEU A 16 -0.30 -6.61 14.26
C LEU A 16 -0.73 -6.27 15.69
N TYR A 17 -1.09 -5.02 15.95
CA TYR A 17 -1.54 -4.58 17.26
C TYR A 17 -2.85 -5.25 17.70
N VAL A 18 -3.80 -5.43 16.79
CA VAL A 18 -5.13 -6.01 17.08
C VAL A 18 -5.10 -7.54 17.08
N MET A 19 -4.39 -8.16 16.14
CA MET A 19 -4.46 -9.60 15.88
C MET A 19 -3.22 -10.37 16.39
N GLY A 20 -2.13 -9.65 16.76
CA GLY A 20 -0.88 -10.30 17.15
C GLY A 20 -0.34 -11.21 16.04
N GLU A 21 0.09 -12.41 16.41
CA GLU A 21 0.65 -13.40 15.47
C GLU A 21 -0.32 -13.85 14.37
N ASP A 22 -1.63 -13.72 14.58
CA ASP A 22 -2.63 -14.09 13.58
C ASP A 22 -2.70 -13.12 12.41
N SER A 23 -2.10 -11.94 12.55
CA SER A 23 -2.10 -10.89 11.52
C SER A 23 -1.44 -11.31 10.20
N GLN A 24 -0.54 -12.30 10.23
CA GLN A 24 0.15 -12.88 9.08
C GLN A 24 -0.32 -14.30 8.74
N LYS A 25 -1.47 -14.76 9.30
CA LYS A 25 -1.94 -16.14 9.11
C LYS A 25 -3.34 -16.21 8.50
N ARG A 26 -4.19 -15.20 8.72
CA ARG A 26 -5.59 -15.21 8.31
C ARG A 26 -6.15 -13.80 8.09
N GLU A 27 -7.30 -13.73 7.48
CA GLU A 27 -8.12 -12.52 7.44
C GLU A 27 -8.62 -12.15 8.85
N ALA A 28 -8.91 -10.87 9.04
CA ALA A 28 -9.49 -10.36 10.27
C ALA A 28 -10.98 -10.70 10.39
N THR A 29 -11.43 -10.96 11.61
CA THR A 29 -12.84 -11.06 11.95
C THR A 29 -13.51 -9.67 11.95
N ASP A 30 -14.83 -9.62 11.96
CA ASP A 30 -15.58 -8.36 12.01
C ASP A 30 -15.27 -7.54 13.27
N ASP A 31 -15.08 -8.20 14.41
CA ASP A 31 -14.72 -7.52 15.66
C ASP A 31 -13.28 -6.97 15.62
N GLU A 32 -12.35 -7.68 15.00
CA GLU A 32 -10.97 -7.20 14.80
C GLU A 32 -10.95 -6.01 13.82
N ILE A 33 -11.71 -6.07 12.72
CA ILE A 33 -11.87 -4.93 11.79
C ILE A 33 -12.43 -3.72 12.53
N LYS A 34 -13.42 -3.89 13.39
CA LYS A 34 -13.98 -2.80 14.19
C LYS A 34 -12.95 -2.16 15.11
N GLN A 35 -12.12 -2.96 15.79
CA GLN A 35 -11.04 -2.45 16.64
C GLN A 35 -9.99 -1.68 15.82
N MET A 36 -9.63 -2.19 14.64
CA MET A 36 -8.72 -1.49 13.73
C MET A 36 -9.29 -0.15 13.26
N VAL A 37 -10.59 -0.09 12.95
CA VAL A 37 -11.31 1.15 12.59
C VAL A 37 -11.20 2.19 13.70
N GLU A 38 -11.45 1.80 14.96
CA GLU A 38 -11.35 2.71 16.12
C GLU A 38 -9.93 3.30 16.25
N ILE A 39 -8.91 2.49 16.02
CA ILE A 39 -7.49 2.94 16.05
C ILE A 39 -7.21 3.94 14.91
N VAL A 40 -7.66 3.64 13.68
CA VAL A 40 -7.48 4.54 12.54
C VAL A 40 -8.20 5.86 12.77
N GLU A 41 -9.45 5.84 13.23
CA GLU A 41 -10.20 7.07 13.56
C GLU A 41 -9.51 7.91 14.63
N MET A 42 -9.00 7.25 15.68
CA MET A 42 -8.23 7.93 16.72
C MET A 42 -6.97 8.58 16.15
N ALA A 43 -6.20 7.87 15.32
CA ALA A 43 -5.02 8.41 14.67
C ALA A 43 -5.36 9.62 13.78
N MET A 44 -6.44 9.56 12.99
CA MET A 44 -6.90 10.67 12.15
C MET A 44 -7.28 11.90 12.99
N LYS A 45 -7.99 11.71 14.11
CA LYS A 45 -8.33 12.79 15.07
C LYS A 45 -7.09 13.42 15.68
N HIS A 46 -5.99 12.69 15.84
CA HIS A 46 -4.71 13.17 16.36
C HIS A 46 -3.75 13.69 15.27
N GLY A 47 -4.21 13.82 14.04
CA GLY A 47 -3.46 14.51 12.98
C GLY A 47 -2.76 13.60 11.96
N ALA A 48 -3.05 12.29 11.97
CA ALA A 48 -2.62 11.43 10.87
C ALA A 48 -3.23 11.91 9.54
N LEU A 49 -2.50 11.76 8.44
CA LEU A 49 -2.93 12.19 7.11
C LEU A 49 -3.62 11.07 6.31
N GLY A 50 -3.70 9.87 6.85
CA GLY A 50 -4.29 8.72 6.19
C GLY A 50 -3.67 7.41 6.64
N VAL A 51 -3.86 6.39 5.83
CA VAL A 51 -3.36 5.02 6.06
C VAL A 51 -2.36 4.64 4.98
N SER A 52 -1.26 3.98 5.39
CA SER A 52 -0.26 3.40 4.48
C SER A 52 -0.39 1.87 4.49
N SER A 53 -0.47 1.24 3.33
CA SER A 53 -0.60 -0.20 3.16
C SER A 53 0.39 -0.75 2.14
N SER A 54 0.63 -2.05 2.16
CA SER A 54 1.45 -2.73 1.16
C SER A 54 0.83 -4.05 0.73
N TYR A 55 0.93 -4.33 -0.57
CA TYR A 55 0.47 -5.59 -1.17
C TYR A 55 1.65 -6.44 -1.65
N VAL A 56 2.89 -5.99 -1.42
CA VAL A 56 4.11 -6.65 -1.93
C VAL A 56 5.18 -6.86 -0.88
N ASP A 57 5.27 -6.00 0.14
CA ASP A 57 6.36 -6.04 1.10
C ASP A 57 6.41 -7.34 1.91
N VAL A 58 7.61 -7.65 2.39
CA VAL A 58 7.90 -8.76 3.30
C VAL A 58 8.60 -8.22 4.55
N ASP A 59 8.55 -8.98 5.62
CA ASP A 59 9.26 -8.70 6.88
C ASP A 59 10.73 -9.17 6.83
N GLU A 60 11.43 -9.11 7.94
CA GLU A 60 12.83 -9.52 8.06
C GLU A 60 13.08 -11.02 7.83
N ASN A 61 12.03 -11.85 7.90
CA ASN A 61 12.08 -13.29 7.63
C ASN A 61 11.65 -13.63 6.19
N PHE A 62 11.35 -12.60 5.35
CA PHE A 62 10.74 -12.74 4.01
C PHE A 62 9.31 -13.26 4.01
N ASP A 63 8.64 -13.25 5.14
CA ASP A 63 7.22 -13.53 5.20
C ASP A 63 6.40 -12.30 4.77
N PRO A 64 5.26 -12.49 4.08
CA PRO A 64 4.41 -11.37 3.67
C PRO A 64 3.98 -10.54 4.89
N VAL A 65 4.13 -9.20 4.81
CA VAL A 65 3.70 -8.30 5.90
C VAL A 65 2.19 -8.41 6.17
N PRO A 66 1.74 -8.10 7.41
CA PRO A 66 0.35 -8.29 7.85
C PRO A 66 -0.71 -7.73 6.90
N SER A 67 -0.49 -6.57 6.28
CA SER A 67 -1.46 -5.95 5.36
C SER A 67 -1.77 -6.79 4.11
N ARG A 68 -0.90 -7.73 3.72
CA ARG A 68 -1.11 -8.64 2.59
C ARG A 68 -2.17 -9.72 2.84
N PHE A 69 -2.53 -9.95 4.11
CA PHE A 69 -3.58 -10.89 4.52
C PHE A 69 -4.95 -10.22 4.69
N SER A 70 -5.05 -8.93 4.40
CA SER A 70 -6.30 -8.19 4.53
C SER A 70 -7.27 -8.48 3.38
N CYS A 71 -8.53 -8.72 3.71
CA CYS A 71 -9.61 -8.79 2.72
C CYS A 71 -10.08 -7.39 2.29
N ILE A 72 -10.85 -7.32 1.21
CA ILE A 72 -11.38 -6.05 0.70
C ILE A 72 -12.31 -5.36 1.72
N LYS A 73 -13.07 -6.11 2.51
CA LYS A 73 -13.95 -5.57 3.56
C LYS A 73 -13.16 -4.77 4.60
N GLU A 74 -12.02 -5.31 5.04
CA GLU A 74 -11.12 -4.62 5.96
C GLU A 74 -10.55 -3.34 5.35
N LYS A 75 -10.00 -3.42 4.13
CA LYS A 75 -9.46 -2.25 3.42
C LYS A 75 -10.50 -1.14 3.26
N MET A 76 -11.73 -1.49 2.87
CA MET A 76 -12.85 -0.54 2.75
C MET A 76 -13.19 0.11 4.09
N ALA A 77 -13.25 -0.66 5.17
CA ALA A 77 -13.56 -0.15 6.50
C ALA A 77 -12.50 0.83 7.00
N LEU A 78 -11.21 0.49 6.86
CA LEU A 78 -10.10 1.36 7.26
C LEU A 78 -9.99 2.61 6.37
N ALA A 79 -10.21 2.47 5.07
CA ALA A 79 -10.25 3.59 4.14
C ALA A 79 -11.40 4.56 4.51
N LYS A 80 -12.58 4.03 4.85
CA LYS A 80 -13.70 4.84 5.32
C LYS A 80 -13.38 5.55 6.63
N ALA A 81 -12.77 4.86 7.59
CA ALA A 81 -12.32 5.46 8.85
C ALA A 81 -11.33 6.61 8.62
N ALA A 82 -10.45 6.49 7.63
CA ALA A 82 -9.49 7.54 7.29
C ALA A 82 -10.15 8.82 6.71
N THR A 83 -11.42 8.79 6.33
CA THR A 83 -12.13 9.98 5.83
C THR A 83 -12.77 10.84 6.93
N ILE A 84 -12.73 10.41 8.19
CA ILE A 84 -13.49 11.03 9.30
C ILE A 84 -13.18 12.52 9.51
N THR A 85 -11.98 12.97 9.13
CA THR A 85 -11.58 14.38 9.24
C THR A 85 -11.86 15.21 7.98
N GLY A 86 -12.56 14.64 7.00
CA GLY A 86 -12.84 15.27 5.71
C GLY A 86 -11.64 15.30 4.75
N ARG A 87 -10.49 14.78 5.18
CA ARG A 87 -9.25 14.68 4.40
C ARG A 87 -8.49 13.46 4.85
N GLY A 88 -8.25 12.56 3.95
CA GLY A 88 -7.50 11.34 4.23
C GLY A 88 -6.94 10.79 2.94
N VAL A 89 -5.86 10.02 3.05
CA VAL A 89 -5.22 9.34 1.94
C VAL A 89 -5.11 7.85 2.26
N TRP A 90 -5.47 7.03 1.29
CA TRP A 90 -5.13 5.61 1.27
C TRP A 90 -3.93 5.42 0.36
N GLN A 91 -2.75 5.25 0.95
CA GLN A 91 -1.49 5.10 0.21
C GLN A 91 -1.10 3.63 0.17
N VAL A 92 -0.67 3.14 -1.00
CA VAL A 92 -0.36 1.72 -1.20
C VAL A 92 0.93 1.53 -1.98
N VAL A 93 1.68 0.49 -1.62
CA VAL A 93 2.64 -0.15 -2.52
C VAL A 93 1.93 -1.35 -3.15
N PRO A 94 1.53 -1.29 -4.44
CA PRO A 94 0.84 -2.38 -5.11
C PRO A 94 1.79 -3.53 -5.40
N TYR A 95 1.24 -4.67 -5.80
CA TYR A 95 2.06 -5.79 -6.27
C TYR A 95 2.58 -5.50 -7.69
N PHE A 96 3.72 -4.82 -7.78
CA PHE A 96 4.30 -4.33 -9.04
C PHE A 96 5.19 -5.36 -9.77
N ILE A 97 5.37 -6.55 -9.22
CA ILE A 97 6.20 -7.62 -9.82
C ILE A 97 5.51 -8.17 -11.06
N ASP A 98 4.20 -8.36 -11.01
CA ASP A 98 3.36 -8.79 -12.12
C ASP A 98 2.41 -7.67 -12.56
N MET A 99 2.40 -7.37 -13.86
CA MET A 99 1.63 -6.26 -14.43
C MET A 99 0.12 -6.48 -14.28
N GLU A 100 -0.37 -7.68 -14.53
CA GLU A 100 -1.82 -7.95 -14.47
C GLU A 100 -2.34 -7.80 -13.03
N THR A 101 -1.57 -8.25 -12.05
CA THR A 101 -1.88 -8.05 -10.64
C THR A 101 -1.82 -6.57 -10.26
N GLN A 102 -0.82 -5.81 -10.76
CA GLN A 102 -0.74 -4.37 -10.53
C GLN A 102 -1.97 -3.63 -11.08
N LEU A 103 -2.42 -3.97 -12.28
CA LEU A 103 -3.62 -3.37 -12.87
C LEU A 103 -4.88 -3.69 -12.06
N LYS A 104 -5.01 -4.91 -11.55
CA LYS A 104 -6.11 -5.28 -10.63
C LYS A 104 -6.04 -4.49 -9.32
N ASN A 105 -4.85 -4.26 -8.78
CA ASN A 105 -4.70 -3.42 -7.59
C ASN A 105 -5.10 -1.97 -7.85
N ILE A 106 -4.81 -1.41 -9.04
CA ILE A 106 -5.26 -0.06 -9.41
C ILE A 106 -6.79 -0.01 -9.48
N GLN A 107 -7.43 -1.03 -10.06
CA GLN A 107 -8.89 -1.13 -10.07
C GLN A 107 -9.46 -1.24 -8.64
N GLU A 108 -8.87 -2.06 -7.77
CA GLU A 108 -9.27 -2.17 -6.36
C GLU A 108 -9.20 -0.80 -5.65
N LEU A 109 -8.13 -0.02 -5.92
CA LEU A 109 -8.03 1.34 -5.39
C LEU A 109 -9.12 2.27 -5.94
N GLY A 110 -9.51 2.08 -7.20
CA GLY A 110 -10.66 2.75 -7.80
C GLY A 110 -11.96 2.45 -7.06
N ASP A 111 -12.22 1.18 -6.79
CA ASP A 111 -13.41 0.72 -6.07
C ASP A 111 -13.42 1.25 -4.62
N ILE A 112 -12.28 1.21 -3.92
CA ILE A 112 -12.13 1.81 -2.58
C ILE A 112 -12.43 3.31 -2.62
N SER A 113 -11.90 4.03 -3.61
CA SER A 113 -12.12 5.46 -3.75
C SER A 113 -13.58 5.81 -4.02
N LEU A 114 -14.25 5.07 -4.89
CA LEU A 114 -15.66 5.29 -5.24
C LEU A 114 -16.59 5.04 -4.04
N GLU A 115 -16.35 3.95 -3.31
CA GLU A 115 -17.19 3.55 -2.18
C GLU A 115 -17.01 4.47 -0.97
N THR A 116 -15.76 4.85 -0.67
CA THR A 116 -15.43 5.59 0.56
C THR A 116 -15.29 7.09 0.38
N GLY A 117 -15.07 7.54 -0.86
CA GLY A 117 -14.75 8.94 -1.19
C GLY A 117 -13.30 9.34 -0.91
N ILE A 118 -12.47 8.42 -0.42
CA ILE A 118 -11.06 8.69 -0.09
C ILE A 118 -10.23 8.91 -1.35
N MET A 119 -9.19 9.72 -1.24
CA MET A 119 -8.14 9.78 -2.25
C MET A 119 -7.19 8.60 -2.08
N CYS A 120 -7.02 7.81 -3.13
CA CYS A 120 -6.07 6.72 -3.19
C CYS A 120 -4.81 7.14 -3.94
N THR A 121 -3.65 6.74 -3.44
CA THR A 121 -2.38 6.94 -4.14
C THR A 121 -1.53 5.69 -4.04
N PHE A 122 -0.70 5.45 -5.03
CA PHE A 122 0.20 4.30 -5.03
C PHE A 122 1.57 4.63 -5.62
N GLN A 123 2.56 3.85 -5.22
CA GLN A 123 3.94 3.92 -5.71
C GLN A 123 4.50 2.50 -5.91
N PRO A 124 5.44 2.32 -6.85
CA PRO A 124 5.90 3.31 -7.81
C PRO A 124 5.20 3.18 -9.16
N VAL A 125 5.10 4.28 -9.90
CA VAL A 125 4.90 4.23 -11.34
C VAL A 125 6.28 4.17 -11.97
N LEU A 126 6.67 2.97 -12.40
CA LEU A 126 7.97 2.72 -13.00
C LEU A 126 7.81 2.27 -14.45
N SER A 127 8.75 2.70 -15.29
CA SER A 127 8.93 2.19 -16.65
C SER A 127 10.40 1.88 -16.85
N THR A 128 10.68 0.82 -17.61
CA THR A 128 12.02 0.51 -18.07
C THR A 128 12.04 0.59 -19.59
N PRO A 129 13.21 0.84 -20.22
CA PRO A 129 13.29 0.89 -21.69
C PRO A 129 12.75 -0.34 -22.39
N ASP A 130 12.92 -1.51 -21.76
CA ASP A 130 12.49 -2.82 -22.30
C ASP A 130 11.05 -3.20 -21.99
N ALA A 131 10.36 -2.42 -21.14
CA ALA A 131 8.99 -2.71 -20.73
C ALA A 131 8.20 -1.41 -20.51
N PRO A 132 7.36 -0.98 -21.47
CA PRO A 132 6.58 0.25 -21.38
C PRO A 132 5.40 0.11 -20.40
N LYS A 133 5.72 -0.23 -19.13
CA LYS A 133 4.74 -0.46 -18.07
C LYS A 133 3.97 0.81 -17.72
N ALA A 134 4.62 1.97 -17.82
CA ALA A 134 4.01 3.24 -17.44
C ALA A 134 2.79 3.57 -18.30
N GLU A 135 2.80 3.27 -19.60
CA GLU A 135 1.67 3.54 -20.48
C GLU A 135 0.44 2.75 -20.03
N ARG A 136 0.57 1.46 -19.78
CA ARG A 136 -0.54 0.62 -19.29
C ARG A 136 -1.06 1.06 -17.92
N ILE A 137 -0.16 1.51 -17.04
CA ILE A 137 -0.54 2.08 -15.74
C ILE A 137 -1.33 3.38 -15.93
N MET A 138 -0.89 4.24 -16.83
CA MET A 138 -1.57 5.50 -17.12
C MET A 138 -2.96 5.28 -17.74
N GLU A 139 -3.09 4.29 -18.64
CA GLU A 139 -4.39 3.89 -19.18
C GLU A 139 -5.34 3.38 -18.09
N ALA A 140 -4.84 2.52 -17.18
CA ALA A 140 -5.63 2.05 -16.05
C ALA A 140 -6.06 3.18 -15.11
N LEU A 141 -5.15 4.11 -14.81
CA LEU A 141 -5.46 5.30 -14.03
C LEU A 141 -6.51 6.19 -14.70
N GLN A 142 -6.40 6.39 -16.02
CA GLN A 142 -7.39 7.17 -16.77
C GLN A 142 -8.77 6.50 -16.70
N LYS A 143 -8.83 5.19 -16.87
CA LYS A 143 -10.07 4.43 -16.73
C LYS A 143 -10.73 4.61 -15.36
N GLU A 144 -9.95 4.55 -14.28
CA GLU A 144 -10.50 4.74 -12.93
C GLU A 144 -10.96 6.20 -12.72
N ARG A 145 -10.24 7.18 -13.25
CA ARG A 145 -10.65 8.59 -13.21
C ARG A 145 -11.94 8.86 -14.01
N ASP A 146 -12.11 8.20 -15.16
CA ASP A 146 -13.33 8.30 -15.96
C ASP A 146 -14.55 7.69 -15.23
N ARG A 147 -14.32 6.71 -14.35
CA ARG A 147 -15.33 6.21 -13.41
C ARG A 147 -15.64 7.17 -12.26
N GLY A 148 -14.86 8.24 -12.09
CA GLY A 148 -14.99 9.22 -11.01
C GLY A 148 -14.13 8.91 -9.77
N ALA A 149 -13.28 7.90 -9.83
CA ALA A 149 -12.38 7.56 -8.73
C ALA A 149 -11.21 8.55 -8.60
N LYS A 150 -10.75 8.77 -7.36
CA LYS A 150 -9.64 9.66 -7.03
C LYS A 150 -8.37 8.82 -6.82
N VAL A 151 -7.84 8.23 -7.88
CA VAL A 151 -6.62 7.39 -7.83
C VAL A 151 -5.47 8.10 -8.53
N PHE A 152 -4.32 8.15 -7.86
CA PHE A 152 -3.12 8.85 -8.33
C PHE A 152 -1.89 7.96 -8.18
N GLY A 153 -1.08 7.89 -9.25
CA GLY A 153 0.22 7.22 -9.22
C GLY A 153 1.33 8.19 -8.83
N GLN A 154 2.28 7.72 -8.04
CA GLN A 154 3.48 8.47 -7.66
C GLN A 154 4.66 8.02 -8.50
N THR A 155 5.42 8.98 -9.00
CA THR A 155 6.68 8.75 -9.70
C THR A 155 7.81 9.54 -9.05
N MET A 156 9.02 9.09 -9.27
CA MET A 156 10.20 9.79 -8.77
C MET A 156 10.57 10.93 -9.70
N PRO A 157 10.85 12.15 -9.18
CA PRO A 157 11.23 13.30 -10.00
C PRO A 157 12.67 13.22 -10.53
N ARG A 158 13.46 12.26 -10.03
CA ARG A 158 14.86 12.01 -10.41
C ARG A 158 15.23 10.56 -10.16
N CYS A 159 16.38 10.13 -10.67
CA CYS A 159 16.98 8.85 -10.28
C CYS A 159 17.15 8.80 -8.76
N PHE A 160 17.02 7.61 -8.19
CA PHE A 160 17.23 7.37 -6.76
C PHE A 160 18.46 6.48 -6.57
N ASP A 161 19.16 6.76 -5.48
CA ASP A 161 20.30 5.96 -5.07
C ASP A 161 19.84 4.97 -4.00
N LEU A 162 20.25 3.70 -4.14
CA LEU A 162 19.98 2.65 -3.17
C LEU A 162 21.28 2.29 -2.45
N ASN A 163 21.24 2.39 -1.12
CA ASN A 163 22.30 1.90 -0.26
C ASN A 163 21.90 0.53 0.28
N MET A 164 22.63 -0.51 -0.09
CA MET A 164 22.36 -1.89 0.32
C MET A 164 23.59 -2.49 0.98
N ARG A 165 23.38 -3.28 2.03
CA ARG A 165 24.42 -4.12 2.60
C ARG A 165 24.31 -5.52 2.01
N LEU A 166 25.42 -6.03 1.47
CA LEU A 166 25.46 -7.39 0.91
C LEU A 166 25.40 -8.48 2.00
N SER A 167 25.64 -8.09 3.26
CA SER A 167 25.51 -8.98 4.42
C SER A 167 24.08 -9.11 4.91
N GLU A 168 23.15 -8.32 4.37
CA GLU A 168 21.74 -8.33 4.72
C GLU A 168 20.92 -8.62 3.47
N THR A 169 19.84 -9.36 3.62
CA THR A 169 18.97 -9.73 2.49
C THR A 169 18.27 -8.49 1.94
N SER A 170 18.31 -8.33 0.63
CA SER A 170 17.62 -7.23 -0.06
C SER A 170 16.64 -7.77 -1.08
N MET A 171 15.41 -7.25 -1.09
CA MET A 171 14.38 -7.61 -2.07
C MET A 171 14.85 -7.42 -3.52
N LEU A 172 15.74 -6.45 -3.79
CA LEU A 172 16.29 -6.23 -5.12
C LEU A 172 17.24 -7.35 -5.55
N LEU A 173 18.03 -7.89 -4.62
CA LEU A 173 18.92 -9.01 -4.88
C LEU A 173 18.13 -10.33 -5.02
N PHE A 174 17.01 -10.47 -4.33
CA PHE A 174 16.13 -11.64 -4.41
C PHE A 174 15.54 -11.85 -5.81
N GLY A 175 15.34 -10.77 -6.56
CA GLY A 175 14.89 -10.82 -7.95
C GLY A 175 15.96 -11.28 -8.95
N MET A 176 17.22 -11.46 -8.51
CA MET A 176 18.32 -11.88 -9.37
C MET A 176 18.58 -13.39 -9.20
N PRO A 177 18.32 -14.22 -10.24
CA PRO A 177 18.43 -15.68 -10.13
C PRO A 177 19.80 -16.18 -9.63
N THR A 178 20.87 -15.52 -10.08
CA THR A 178 22.25 -15.86 -9.70
C THR A 178 22.52 -15.57 -8.21
N TRP A 179 21.93 -14.49 -7.68
CA TRP A 179 22.11 -14.11 -6.28
C TRP A 179 21.36 -15.04 -5.33
N LYS A 180 20.17 -15.46 -5.74
CA LYS A 180 19.33 -16.40 -4.98
C LYS A 180 20.02 -17.75 -4.74
N SER A 181 20.99 -18.14 -5.55
CA SER A 181 21.75 -19.39 -5.38
C SER A 181 22.92 -19.26 -4.40
N ILE A 182 23.26 -18.06 -3.97
CA ILE A 182 24.43 -17.76 -3.11
C ILE A 182 23.98 -17.47 -1.67
N MET A 183 22.73 -17.09 -1.48
CA MET A 183 22.11 -16.86 -0.16
C MET A 183 21.44 -18.12 0.35
#